data_10778abdc63b000f1cae965202ebad83
#
_entry.id   10778abdc63b000f1cae965202ebad83
#
_cell.length_a   1.000
_cell.length_b   1.000
_cell.length_c   1.000
_cell.angle_alpha   90.00
_cell.angle_beta   90.00
_cell.angle_gamma   90.00
#
_symmetry.space_group_name_H-M   'P 1'
#
loop_
_entity.id
_entity.type
_entity.pdbx_description
1 polymer ?
#
loop_
_entity_poly.entity_id
_entity_poly.type
_entity_poly.pdbx_seq_one_letter_code
_entity_poly.pdbx_strand_id
1 'polypeptide(L)'
;MSNNITITFPDGNTKSVEKGTSGFDLANQISKSLAKESVAIQIDGKICDLSLELNQDCKVVIIKKENEEALDIIRHDCAHVMAEAVQSLFPGTQVTIGPSIENGFYYDFARKEPFTLSDLPKIEKKMHEIINRGEKFTREVWSRDEAINFFKEKGEEYKVCLLYTSDAADD
;
A
#
# COMPACT_ATOMS: atom_id res chain seq x y z
N MET A 1 -27.56 -23.33 -3.18
CA MET A 1 -27.04 -22.69 -1.97
C MET A 1 -26.85 -21.22 -2.30
N SER A 2 -27.29 -20.31 -1.44
CA SER A 2 -27.15 -18.88 -1.70
C SER A 2 -25.64 -18.54 -1.79
N ASN A 3 -25.22 -17.93 -2.91
CA ASN A 3 -23.84 -17.50 -3.12
C ASN A 3 -23.61 -16.08 -2.53
N ASN A 4 -24.51 -15.64 -1.65
CA ASN A 4 -24.50 -14.32 -1.07
C ASN A 4 -24.05 -14.37 0.39
N ILE A 5 -23.34 -13.31 0.79
CA ILE A 5 -22.91 -13.01 2.14
C ILE A 5 -23.58 -11.74 2.64
N THR A 6 -23.63 -11.57 3.96
CA THR A 6 -24.21 -10.39 4.62
C THR A 6 -23.10 -9.50 5.16
N ILE A 7 -23.06 -8.26 4.69
CA ILE A 7 -22.16 -7.23 5.18
C ILE A 7 -22.91 -6.35 6.18
N THR A 8 -22.34 -6.16 7.36
CA THR A 8 -22.86 -5.28 8.40
C THR A 8 -22.04 -4.01 8.47
N PHE A 9 -22.66 -2.84 8.35
CA PHE A 9 -22.01 -1.54 8.45
C PHE A 9 -22.04 -0.99 9.90
N PRO A 10 -21.23 0.04 10.22
CA PRO A 10 -21.14 0.61 11.57
C PRO A 10 -22.46 1.16 12.12
N ASP A 11 -23.35 1.62 11.26
CA ASP A 11 -24.69 2.11 11.60
C ASP A 11 -25.72 1.00 11.89
N GLY A 12 -25.28 -0.27 11.80
CA GLY A 12 -26.11 -1.45 11.99
C GLY A 12 -26.90 -1.89 10.74
N ASN A 13 -26.85 -1.12 9.65
CA ASN A 13 -27.45 -1.54 8.39
C ASN A 13 -26.71 -2.75 7.81
N THR A 14 -27.45 -3.56 7.08
CA THR A 14 -26.90 -4.74 6.40
C THR A 14 -27.12 -4.69 4.89
N LYS A 15 -26.21 -5.28 4.15
CA LYS A 15 -26.30 -5.43 2.70
C LYS A 15 -25.92 -6.85 2.30
N SER A 16 -26.75 -7.48 1.50
CA SER A 16 -26.42 -8.77 0.87
C SER A 16 -25.62 -8.52 -0.40
N VAL A 17 -24.48 -9.16 -0.54
CA VAL A 17 -23.59 -9.09 -1.73
C VAL A 17 -23.18 -10.48 -2.14
N GLU A 18 -22.74 -10.65 -3.38
CA GLU A 18 -22.17 -11.90 -3.87
C GLU A 18 -20.83 -12.20 -3.15
N LYS A 19 -20.62 -13.45 -2.81
CA LYS A 19 -19.32 -13.93 -2.31
C LYS A 19 -18.24 -13.66 -3.36
N GLY A 20 -17.10 -13.13 -2.94
CA GLY A 20 -16.04 -12.69 -3.84
C GLY A 20 -16.14 -11.21 -4.25
N THR A 21 -17.16 -10.48 -3.78
CA THR A 21 -17.22 -9.02 -3.95
C THR A 21 -16.01 -8.38 -3.28
N SER A 22 -15.24 -7.56 -4.00
CA SER A 22 -14.12 -6.82 -3.43
C SER A 22 -14.59 -5.63 -2.58
N GLY A 23 -13.72 -5.14 -1.69
CA GLY A 23 -13.99 -3.91 -0.94
C GLY A 23 -14.26 -2.71 -1.85
N PHE A 24 -13.54 -2.60 -2.96
CA PHE A 24 -13.77 -1.55 -3.96
C PHE A 24 -15.15 -1.67 -4.64
N ASP A 25 -15.53 -2.89 -5.04
CA ASP A 25 -16.83 -3.13 -5.66
C ASP A 25 -17.98 -2.88 -4.69
N LEU A 26 -17.80 -3.25 -3.41
CA LEU A 26 -18.74 -2.92 -2.35
C LEU A 26 -18.94 -1.40 -2.23
N ALA A 27 -17.84 -0.63 -2.16
CA ALA A 27 -17.91 0.82 -2.12
C ALA A 27 -18.60 1.40 -3.38
N ASN A 28 -18.29 0.87 -4.56
CA ASN A 28 -18.86 1.31 -5.82
C ASN A 28 -20.36 0.97 -5.95
N GLN A 29 -20.80 -0.14 -5.36
CA GLN A 29 -22.22 -0.51 -5.26
C GLN A 29 -23.01 0.40 -4.30
N ILE A 30 -22.35 1.07 -3.36
CA ILE A 30 -22.98 2.06 -2.47
C ILE A 30 -23.04 3.41 -3.21
N SER A 31 -21.89 3.91 -3.66
CA SER A 31 -21.83 5.08 -4.56
C SER A 31 -20.46 5.17 -5.25
N LYS A 32 -20.46 5.73 -6.48
CA LYS A 32 -19.23 6.00 -7.24
C LYS A 32 -18.33 7.03 -6.55
N SER A 33 -18.90 7.97 -5.80
CA SER A 33 -18.13 8.95 -5.04
C SER A 33 -17.40 8.27 -3.90
N LEU A 34 -18.09 7.40 -3.15
CA LEU A 34 -17.48 6.64 -2.06
C LEU A 34 -16.30 5.79 -2.57
N ALA A 35 -16.46 5.08 -3.69
CA ALA A 35 -15.37 4.30 -4.27
C ALA A 35 -14.14 5.13 -4.61
N LYS A 36 -14.31 6.38 -5.09
CA LYS A 36 -13.18 7.29 -5.41
C LYS A 36 -12.48 7.85 -4.17
N GLU A 37 -13.19 7.95 -3.07
CA GLU A 37 -12.67 8.48 -1.82
C GLU A 37 -12.08 7.38 -0.92
N SER A 38 -12.41 6.12 -1.19
CA SER A 38 -11.95 4.97 -0.41
C SER A 38 -10.47 4.68 -0.67
N VAL A 39 -9.72 4.40 0.38
CA VAL A 39 -8.30 4.01 0.33
C VAL A 39 -8.07 2.61 0.92
N ALA A 40 -8.94 2.17 1.81
CA ALA A 40 -8.88 0.85 2.43
C ALA A 40 -10.27 0.40 2.89
N ILE A 41 -10.36 -0.84 3.32
CA ILE A 41 -11.52 -1.43 3.97
C ILE A 41 -11.11 -2.01 5.32
N GLN A 42 -11.91 -1.84 6.35
CA GLN A 42 -11.73 -2.54 7.61
C GLN A 42 -12.73 -3.69 7.68
N ILE A 43 -12.24 -4.90 7.90
CA ILE A 43 -13.03 -6.13 8.01
C ILE A 43 -12.84 -6.67 9.42
N ASP A 44 -13.93 -6.76 10.18
CA ASP A 44 -13.94 -7.23 11.58
C ASP A 44 -12.84 -6.57 12.45
N GLY A 45 -12.60 -5.27 12.23
CA GLY A 45 -11.60 -4.48 12.96
C GLY A 45 -10.20 -4.48 12.36
N LYS A 46 -9.92 -5.27 11.31
CA LYS A 46 -8.61 -5.32 10.65
C LYS A 46 -8.64 -4.52 9.34
N ILE A 47 -7.70 -3.59 9.18
CA ILE A 47 -7.52 -2.84 7.93
C ILE A 47 -6.96 -3.76 6.84
N CYS A 48 -7.59 -3.71 5.68
CA CYS A 48 -7.27 -4.54 4.53
C CYS A 48 -7.30 -3.70 3.25
N ASP A 49 -6.65 -4.20 2.20
CA ASP A 49 -6.68 -3.62 0.88
C ASP A 49 -8.10 -3.67 0.27
N LEU A 50 -8.46 -2.65 -0.51
CA LEU A 50 -9.75 -2.57 -1.20
C LEU A 50 -9.96 -3.69 -2.23
N SER A 51 -8.92 -4.31 -2.75
CA SER A 51 -8.99 -5.43 -3.67
C SER A 51 -9.33 -6.76 -3.00
N LEU A 52 -9.28 -6.82 -1.65
CA LEU A 52 -9.57 -8.05 -0.93
C LEU A 52 -11.03 -8.48 -1.13
N GLU A 53 -11.20 -9.75 -1.50
CA GLU A 53 -12.52 -10.36 -1.70
C GLU A 53 -13.18 -10.74 -0.37
N LEU A 54 -14.45 -10.38 -0.23
CA LEU A 54 -15.29 -10.73 0.89
C LEU A 54 -15.91 -12.10 0.66
N ASN A 55 -15.57 -13.08 1.49
CA ASN A 55 -15.91 -14.46 1.29
C ASN A 55 -16.84 -15.06 2.36
N GLN A 56 -17.19 -14.28 3.39
CA GLN A 56 -18.05 -14.65 4.49
C GLN A 56 -18.77 -13.44 5.09
N ASP A 57 -19.81 -13.67 5.88
CA ASP A 57 -20.46 -12.60 6.63
C ASP A 57 -19.45 -11.88 7.53
N CYS A 58 -19.43 -10.56 7.49
CA CYS A 58 -18.47 -9.76 8.24
C CYS A 58 -18.97 -8.34 8.51
N LYS A 59 -18.31 -7.66 9.46
CA LYS A 59 -18.48 -6.23 9.71
C LYS A 59 -17.49 -5.45 8.86
N VAL A 60 -17.97 -4.42 8.17
CA VAL A 60 -17.17 -3.65 7.22
C VAL A 60 -17.27 -2.16 7.52
N VAL A 61 -16.10 -1.50 7.58
CA VAL A 61 -15.98 -0.04 7.55
C VAL A 61 -15.19 0.35 6.29
N ILE A 62 -15.68 1.27 5.49
CA ILE A 62 -14.95 1.81 4.35
C ILE A 62 -14.13 2.99 4.82
N ILE A 63 -12.81 2.90 4.69
CA ILE A 63 -11.88 3.94 5.10
C ILE A 63 -11.65 4.89 3.92
N LYS A 64 -12.03 6.15 4.12
CA LYS A 64 -11.83 7.21 3.14
C LYS A 64 -10.53 7.96 3.43
N LYS A 65 -9.97 8.60 2.40
CA LYS A 65 -8.71 9.37 2.50
C LYS A 65 -8.70 10.48 3.56
N GLU A 66 -9.86 10.94 4.01
CA GLU A 66 -10.02 11.95 5.07
C GLU A 66 -10.09 11.35 6.49
N ASN A 67 -10.16 10.01 6.61
CA ASN A 67 -10.15 9.35 7.91
C ASN A 67 -8.72 9.32 8.48
N GLU A 68 -8.62 9.33 9.80
CA GLU A 68 -7.33 9.31 10.50
C GLU A 68 -6.52 8.05 10.17
N GLU A 69 -7.20 6.91 10.08
CA GLU A 69 -6.59 5.62 9.73
C GLU A 69 -6.00 5.60 8.32
N ALA A 70 -6.51 6.44 7.41
CA ALA A 70 -5.98 6.58 6.07
C ALA A 70 -4.62 7.27 6.04
N LEU A 71 -4.31 8.09 7.03
CA LEU A 71 -3.11 8.92 7.04
C LEU A 71 -1.83 8.08 7.03
N ASP A 72 -1.79 6.99 7.77
CA ASP A 72 -0.64 6.08 7.80
C ASP A 72 -0.46 5.36 6.45
N ILE A 73 -1.56 4.96 5.81
CA ILE A 73 -1.54 4.36 4.48
C ILE A 73 -0.98 5.36 3.46
N ILE A 74 -1.49 6.59 3.46
CA ILE A 74 -1.06 7.66 2.54
C ILE A 74 0.41 8.01 2.77
N ARG A 75 0.88 8.07 4.01
CA ARG A 75 2.29 8.31 4.34
C ARG A 75 3.19 7.19 3.81
N HIS A 76 2.76 5.95 4.00
CA HIS A 76 3.49 4.79 3.52
C HIS A 76 3.58 4.78 1.98
N ASP A 77 2.47 5.03 1.30
CA ASP A 77 2.45 5.14 -0.17
C ASP A 77 3.32 6.30 -0.67
N CYS A 78 3.30 7.45 0.01
CA CYS A 78 4.20 8.57 -0.28
C CYS A 78 5.68 8.18 -0.15
N ALA A 79 6.02 7.36 0.84
CA ALA A 79 7.39 6.85 1.00
C ALA A 79 7.81 5.99 -0.20
N HIS A 80 6.92 5.13 -0.71
CA HIS A 80 7.17 4.33 -1.91
C HIS A 80 7.30 5.18 -3.17
N VAL A 81 6.43 6.18 -3.36
CA VAL A 81 6.52 7.13 -4.48
C VAL A 81 7.85 7.90 -4.44
N MET A 82 8.29 8.31 -3.24
CA MET A 82 9.59 8.97 -3.07
C MET A 82 10.75 8.03 -3.42
N ALA A 83 10.69 6.76 -3.01
CA ALA A 83 11.71 5.77 -3.34
C ALA A 83 11.82 5.56 -4.85
N GLU A 84 10.70 5.43 -5.57
CA GLU A 84 10.68 5.33 -7.03
C GLU A 84 11.25 6.58 -7.69
N ALA A 85 10.87 7.76 -7.20
CA ALA A 85 11.37 9.04 -7.73
C ALA A 85 12.90 9.14 -7.57
N VAL A 86 13.42 8.80 -6.40
CA VAL A 86 14.85 8.83 -6.09
C VAL A 86 15.61 7.84 -6.98
N GLN A 87 15.18 6.60 -7.08
CA GLN A 87 15.83 5.61 -7.94
C GLN A 87 15.80 5.98 -9.41
N SER A 88 14.71 6.61 -9.88
CA SER A 88 14.59 7.10 -11.25
C SER A 88 15.56 8.23 -11.57
N LEU A 89 15.79 9.15 -10.63
CA LEU A 89 16.67 10.31 -10.79
C LEU A 89 18.14 9.99 -10.52
N PHE A 90 18.40 9.03 -9.66
CA PHE A 90 19.74 8.66 -9.18
C PHE A 90 19.93 7.15 -9.29
N PRO A 91 20.20 6.63 -10.51
CA PRO A 91 20.40 5.21 -10.74
C PRO A 91 21.51 4.63 -9.85
N GLY A 92 21.28 3.40 -9.35
CA GLY A 92 22.18 2.73 -8.42
C GLY A 92 22.02 3.13 -6.95
N THR A 93 21.08 4.03 -6.62
CA THR A 93 20.66 4.27 -5.25
C THR A 93 19.92 3.06 -4.72
N GLN A 94 20.39 2.48 -3.61
CA GLN A 94 19.73 1.39 -2.94
C GLN A 94 18.64 1.93 -2.00
N VAL A 95 17.50 1.29 -2.00
CA VAL A 95 16.39 1.58 -1.07
C VAL A 95 16.42 0.59 0.09
N THR A 96 16.14 1.09 1.29
CA THR A 96 16.14 0.27 2.50
C THR A 96 14.73 0.19 3.07
N ILE A 97 14.43 0.97 4.11
CA ILE A 97 13.13 1.04 4.77
C ILE A 97 12.63 2.49 4.79
N GLY A 98 11.32 2.65 4.78
CA GLY A 98 10.65 3.95 4.82
C GLY A 98 9.34 3.86 5.60
N PRO A 99 9.38 3.73 6.96
CA PRO A 99 8.16 3.64 7.76
C PRO A 99 7.45 4.99 7.86
N SER A 100 6.12 4.93 8.05
CA SER A 100 5.36 6.08 8.53
C SER A 100 5.73 6.38 9.99
N ILE A 101 5.67 7.65 10.37
CA ILE A 101 5.87 8.16 11.72
C ILE A 101 4.74 9.13 12.08
N GLU A 102 4.64 9.52 13.37
CA GLU A 102 3.54 10.37 13.87
C GLU A 102 3.29 11.62 13.02
N ASN A 103 4.34 12.29 12.54
CA ASN A 103 4.24 13.54 11.79
C ASN A 103 4.80 13.46 10.36
N GLY A 104 4.74 12.29 9.72
CA GLY A 104 5.24 12.12 8.36
C GLY A 104 5.75 10.73 8.08
N PHE A 105 6.82 10.66 7.33
CA PHE A 105 7.58 9.44 7.05
C PHE A 105 9.04 9.83 6.81
N TYR A 106 9.94 8.87 6.87
CA TYR A 106 11.31 9.02 6.36
C TYR A 106 11.63 7.84 5.45
N TYR A 107 12.72 7.95 4.73
CA TYR A 107 13.22 6.85 3.90
C TYR A 107 14.73 6.86 3.88
N ASP A 108 15.34 5.73 4.16
CA ASP A 108 16.78 5.57 4.13
C ASP A 108 17.24 5.12 2.74
N PHE A 109 18.20 5.85 2.18
CA PHE A 109 18.81 5.58 0.89
C PHE A 109 20.30 5.37 1.05
N ALA A 110 20.82 4.29 0.47
CA ALA A 110 22.26 4.09 0.37
C ALA A 110 22.75 4.50 -1.02
N ARG A 111 23.60 5.53 -1.06
CA ARG A 111 24.24 6.03 -2.28
C ARG A 111 25.62 6.59 -1.97
N LYS A 112 26.48 6.68 -3.01
CA LYS A 112 27.87 7.17 -2.85
C LYS A 112 27.93 8.67 -2.53
N GLU A 113 27.10 9.46 -3.18
CA GLU A 113 27.06 10.91 -3.01
C GLU A 113 25.84 11.32 -2.20
N PRO A 114 25.96 12.18 -1.18
CA PRO A 114 24.82 12.65 -0.40
C PRO A 114 23.87 13.49 -1.26
N PHE A 115 22.60 13.56 -0.85
CA PHE A 115 21.65 14.49 -1.44
C PHE A 115 22.00 15.93 -1.11
N THR A 116 21.71 16.83 -2.04
CA THR A 116 21.85 18.27 -1.88
C THR A 116 20.47 18.94 -1.82
N LEU A 117 20.42 20.16 -1.30
CA LEU A 117 19.17 20.94 -1.28
C LEU A 117 18.58 21.16 -2.69
N SER A 118 19.45 21.19 -3.72
CA SER A 118 19.00 21.35 -5.11
C SER A 118 18.35 20.08 -5.70
N ASP A 119 18.48 18.94 -5.05
CA ASP A 119 17.85 17.68 -5.48
C ASP A 119 16.41 17.58 -5.01
N LEU A 120 16.06 18.21 -3.87
CA LEU A 120 14.71 18.13 -3.31
C LEU A 120 13.61 18.58 -4.29
N PRO A 121 13.71 19.72 -4.98
CA PRO A 121 12.68 20.11 -5.97
C PRO A 121 12.59 19.15 -7.16
N LYS A 122 13.70 18.48 -7.53
CA LYS A 122 13.70 17.49 -8.62
C LYS A 122 12.96 16.22 -8.18
N ILE A 123 13.22 15.77 -6.95
CA ILE A 123 12.55 14.61 -6.35
C ILE A 123 11.05 14.88 -6.26
N GLU A 124 10.65 16.02 -5.68
CA GLU A 124 9.24 16.41 -5.55
C GLU A 124 8.53 16.46 -6.91
N LYS A 125 9.14 17.09 -7.91
CA LYS A 125 8.61 17.11 -9.28
C LYS A 125 8.43 15.70 -9.82
N LYS A 126 9.42 14.81 -9.60
CA LYS A 126 9.35 13.43 -10.06
C LYS A 126 8.26 12.63 -9.34
N MET A 127 8.08 12.85 -8.04
CA MET A 127 6.98 12.26 -7.28
C MET A 127 5.62 12.66 -7.87
N HIS A 128 5.42 13.94 -8.20
CA HIS A 128 4.20 14.40 -8.87
C HIS A 128 3.99 13.76 -10.24
N GLU A 129 5.06 13.56 -11.02
CA GLU A 129 4.98 12.85 -12.30
C GLU A 129 4.50 11.40 -12.11
N ILE A 130 5.04 10.70 -11.10
CA ILE A 130 4.67 9.31 -10.76
C ILE A 130 3.19 9.24 -10.33
N ILE A 131 2.77 10.10 -9.41
CA ILE A 131 1.38 10.17 -8.94
C ILE A 131 0.41 10.43 -10.10
N ASN A 132 0.76 11.35 -10.99
CA ASN A 132 -0.10 11.73 -12.12
C ASN A 132 -0.24 10.63 -13.19
N ARG A 133 0.62 9.60 -13.20
CA ARG A 133 0.43 8.42 -14.06
C ARG A 133 -0.83 7.64 -13.70
N GLY A 134 -1.25 7.69 -12.43
CA GLY A 134 -2.42 6.97 -11.93
C GLY A 134 -2.31 5.45 -12.09
N GLU A 135 -1.10 4.91 -11.97
CA GLU A 135 -0.84 3.47 -12.09
C GLU A 135 -1.56 2.70 -10.98
N LYS A 136 -2.11 1.55 -11.33
CA LYS A 136 -2.79 0.70 -10.35
C LYS A 136 -1.78 -0.13 -9.58
N PHE A 137 -1.96 -0.22 -8.27
CA PHE A 137 -1.25 -1.19 -7.46
C PHE A 137 -1.74 -2.60 -7.77
N THR A 138 -0.80 -3.53 -7.91
CA THR A 138 -1.08 -4.96 -8.03
C THR A 138 -0.48 -5.67 -6.83
N ARG A 139 -1.20 -6.66 -6.30
CA ARG A 139 -0.73 -7.47 -5.18
C ARG A 139 -0.40 -8.87 -5.66
N GLU A 140 0.83 -9.28 -5.41
CA GLU A 140 1.30 -10.63 -5.67
C GLU A 140 1.81 -11.26 -4.37
N VAL A 141 1.64 -12.55 -4.23
CA VAL A 141 2.17 -13.31 -3.08
C VAL A 141 3.21 -14.27 -3.61
N TRP A 142 4.44 -14.04 -3.24
CA TRP A 142 5.59 -14.82 -3.67
C TRP A 142 6.13 -15.65 -2.52
N SER A 143 6.75 -16.78 -2.84
CA SER A 143 7.59 -17.48 -1.88
C SER A 143 8.81 -16.61 -1.55
N ARG A 144 9.41 -16.86 -0.40
CA ARG A 144 10.62 -16.14 0.03
C ARG A 144 11.75 -16.23 -0.98
N ASP A 145 11.98 -17.43 -1.52
CA ASP A 145 13.06 -17.68 -2.49
C ASP A 145 12.81 -16.92 -3.80
N GLU A 146 11.58 -16.88 -4.28
CA GLU A 146 11.20 -16.09 -5.47
C GLU A 146 11.44 -14.60 -5.23
N ALA A 147 11.02 -14.06 -4.08
CA ALA A 147 11.26 -12.66 -3.72
C ALA A 147 12.76 -12.34 -3.62
N ILE A 148 13.56 -13.22 -2.99
CA ILE A 148 15.02 -13.05 -2.90
C ILE A 148 15.65 -13.02 -4.29
N ASN A 149 15.29 -13.95 -5.17
CA ASN A 149 15.84 -14.02 -6.52
C ASN A 149 15.48 -12.77 -7.33
N PHE A 150 14.24 -12.33 -7.26
CA PHE A 150 13.79 -11.11 -7.92
C PHE A 150 14.57 -9.86 -7.47
N PHE A 151 14.79 -9.68 -6.17
CA PHE A 151 15.54 -8.52 -5.68
C PHE A 151 17.04 -8.63 -5.97
N LYS A 152 17.61 -9.84 -6.02
CA LYS A 152 18.99 -10.05 -6.47
C LYS A 152 19.18 -9.68 -7.95
N GLU A 153 18.27 -10.09 -8.82
CA GLU A 153 18.30 -9.73 -10.25
C GLU A 153 18.17 -8.23 -10.47
N LYS A 154 17.42 -7.54 -9.60
CA LYS A 154 17.28 -6.07 -9.61
C LYS A 154 18.46 -5.35 -8.95
N GLY A 155 19.39 -6.05 -8.34
CA GLY A 155 20.52 -5.45 -7.62
C GLY A 155 20.12 -4.77 -6.31
N GLU A 156 18.97 -5.10 -5.73
CA GLU A 156 18.43 -4.52 -4.50
C GLU A 156 18.94 -5.27 -3.26
N GLU A 157 20.24 -5.12 -2.95
CA GLU A 157 20.93 -5.90 -1.92
C GLU A 157 20.32 -5.74 -0.51
N TYR A 158 19.88 -4.53 -0.16
CA TYR A 158 19.25 -4.28 1.14
C TYR A 158 17.88 -4.95 1.28
N LYS A 159 17.09 -5.02 0.19
CA LYS A 159 15.83 -5.78 0.16
C LYS A 159 16.08 -7.27 0.34
N VAL A 160 17.11 -7.80 -0.30
CA VAL A 160 17.55 -9.19 -0.10
C VAL A 160 17.94 -9.43 1.36
N CYS A 161 18.71 -8.52 1.96
CA CYS A 161 19.13 -8.63 3.36
C CYS A 161 17.92 -8.65 4.31
N LEU A 162 16.93 -7.77 4.10
CA LEU A 162 15.72 -7.72 4.90
C LEU A 162 14.93 -9.05 4.85
N LEU A 163 14.86 -9.68 3.67
CA LEU A 163 14.19 -10.98 3.52
C LEU A 163 14.93 -12.12 4.23
N TYR A 164 16.24 -12.02 4.40
CA TYR A 164 17.00 -13.00 5.20
C TYR A 164 16.86 -12.80 6.70
N THR A 165 16.66 -11.57 7.16
CA THR A 165 16.62 -11.25 8.59
C THR A 165 15.22 -11.30 9.19
N SER A 166 14.16 -11.29 8.39
CA SER A 166 12.78 -11.34 8.88
C SER A 166 12.41 -12.64 9.62
N ASP A 167 13.14 -13.74 9.41
CA ASP A 167 12.94 -14.99 10.15
C ASP A 167 13.69 -15.04 11.50
N ALA A 168 14.62 -14.13 11.74
CA ALA A 168 15.39 -14.13 12.98
C ALA A 168 14.64 -13.51 14.17
N ALA A 169 13.43 -12.97 13.94
CA ALA A 169 12.61 -12.32 14.95
C ALA A 169 11.41 -13.19 15.41
N ASP A 170 11.19 -14.34 14.78
CA ASP A 170 10.08 -15.27 15.10
C ASP A 170 10.53 -16.54 15.84
N ASP A 171 11.81 -16.63 16.31
CA ASP A 171 12.33 -17.68 17.19
C ASP A 171 12.42 -17.22 18.66
#